data_9f811374db3b150e5309d65ed0589661
#
_entry.id   9f811374db3b150e5309d65ed0589661
#
_cell.length_a   1.000
_cell.length_b   1.000
_cell.length_c   1.000
_cell.angle_alpha   90.00
_cell.angle_beta   90.00
_cell.angle_gamma   90.00
#
_symmetry.space_group_name_H-M   'P 1'
#
loop_
_entity.id
_entity.type
_entity.pdbx_description
1 polymer ?
#
loop_
_entity_poly.entity_id
_entity_poly.type
_entity_poly.pdbx_seq_one_letter_code
_entity_poly.pdbx_strand_id
1 'polypeptide(L)'
;LGDVYKRQYKYHAQETIVVTGLGETEFMSDLIVWNGFITAEARNVEAGYAQIESSKKKVYDYLLSKGIAAEAVVFQFVNVNKQYEPVYSANGSWAGQRFTGYRLSQGFTVESKSVDAVENVSREISSLIAQGVSIEAMQPDYYYTKLDDVKLSLIEKASADARVRAEKIAVNAGAKLGGVASARMGVFQITGANTNEEFSAGGSFNTSSRQKKARITMRVEYRIK
;
A
#
# COMPACT_ATOMS: atom_id res chain seq x y z
N LEU A 1 25.27 65.83 -25.41
CA LEU A 1 25.55 64.90 -24.37
C LEU A 1 24.29 64.72 -23.53
N GLY A 2 23.47 63.73 -23.73
CA GLY A 2 22.37 63.48 -22.80
C GLY A 2 21.25 62.61 -23.26
N ASP A 3 21.35 61.83 -24.37
CA ASP A 3 20.30 60.92 -24.79
C ASP A 3 20.76 59.48 -24.82
N VAL A 4 21.47 59.14 -23.79
CA VAL A 4 21.86 57.75 -23.59
C VAL A 4 21.16 57.30 -22.31
N TYR A 5 20.34 56.24 -22.48
CA TYR A 5 19.81 55.39 -21.44
C TYR A 5 18.57 55.82 -20.67
N LYS A 6 17.47 55.93 -21.34
CA LYS A 6 16.21 55.44 -20.77
C LYS A 6 15.68 54.26 -21.60
N ARG A 7 16.45 53.21 -21.78
CA ARG A 7 15.89 51.86 -21.95
C ARG A 7 15.28 51.50 -20.61
N GLN A 8 14.14 52.08 -20.30
CA GLN A 8 13.24 51.47 -19.35
C GLN A 8 12.94 50.06 -19.88
N TYR A 9 13.60 49.08 -19.34
CA TYR A 9 13.04 47.75 -19.29
C TYR A 9 11.73 47.90 -18.54
N LYS A 10 10.63 48.14 -19.28
CA LYS A 10 9.32 47.83 -18.78
C LYS A 10 9.35 46.31 -18.55
N TYR A 11 9.70 45.92 -17.35
CA TYR A 11 9.25 44.67 -16.81
C TYR A 11 7.72 44.80 -16.81
N HIS A 12 7.09 44.39 -17.90
CA HIS A 12 5.69 44.01 -17.85
C HIS A 12 5.68 42.84 -16.89
N ALA A 13 5.42 43.07 -15.61
CA ALA A 13 4.95 42.07 -14.73
C ALA A 13 3.75 41.46 -15.49
N GLN A 14 3.94 40.31 -16.08
CA GLN A 14 2.84 39.60 -16.76
C GLN A 14 1.84 39.30 -15.67
N GLU A 15 0.67 39.94 -15.76
CA GLU A 15 -0.42 39.62 -14.85
C GLU A 15 -0.79 38.17 -15.02
N THR A 16 -0.81 37.45 -13.93
CA THR A 16 -1.06 36.03 -13.91
C THR A 16 -2.14 35.66 -12.88
N ILE A 17 -2.81 34.56 -13.11
CA ILE A 17 -3.70 33.90 -12.16
C ILE A 17 -3.07 32.59 -11.75
N VAL A 18 -2.90 32.38 -10.45
CA VAL A 18 -2.41 31.11 -9.88
C VAL A 18 -3.57 30.37 -9.25
N VAL A 19 -3.76 29.14 -9.65
CA VAL A 19 -4.79 28.23 -9.13
C VAL A 19 -4.20 26.89 -8.76
N THR A 20 -4.89 26.18 -7.89
CA THR A 20 -4.60 24.77 -7.62
C THR A 20 -5.80 23.94 -8.05
N GLY A 21 -5.59 23.08 -9.03
CA GLY A 21 -6.55 22.08 -9.47
C GLY A 21 -6.40 20.79 -8.71
N LEU A 22 -7.47 20.04 -8.59
CA LEU A 22 -7.55 18.76 -7.91
C LEU A 22 -8.01 17.67 -8.87
N GLY A 23 -7.30 16.54 -8.88
CA GLY A 23 -7.74 15.29 -9.51
C GLY A 23 -7.93 14.23 -8.47
N GLU A 24 -9.07 13.57 -8.49
CA GLU A 24 -9.40 12.44 -7.61
C GLU A 24 -10.05 11.33 -8.41
N THR A 25 -9.79 10.09 -8.00
CA THR A 25 -10.49 8.92 -8.52
C THR A 25 -10.47 7.80 -7.48
N GLU A 26 -11.51 7.00 -7.46
CA GLU A 26 -11.59 5.77 -6.66
C GLU A 26 -11.44 4.56 -7.58
N PHE A 27 -10.81 3.53 -7.06
CA PHE A 27 -10.62 2.27 -7.79
C PHE A 27 -10.50 1.10 -6.82
N MET A 28 -10.77 -0.09 -7.35
CA MET A 28 -10.61 -1.33 -6.60
C MET A 28 -9.26 -1.95 -6.91
N SER A 29 -8.57 -2.42 -5.88
CA SER A 29 -7.34 -3.21 -6.03
C SER A 29 -7.59 -4.47 -6.86
N ASP A 30 -6.66 -4.80 -7.74
CA ASP A 30 -6.72 -5.93 -8.66
C ASP A 30 -5.70 -7.02 -8.35
N LEU A 31 -4.93 -6.84 -7.28
CA LEU A 31 -3.95 -7.79 -6.79
C LEU A 31 -4.03 -7.86 -5.27
N ILE A 32 -4.00 -9.07 -4.74
CA ILE A 32 -3.93 -9.35 -3.30
C ILE A 32 -2.66 -10.12 -2.99
N VAL A 33 -1.98 -9.74 -1.91
CA VAL A 33 -0.85 -10.46 -1.34
C VAL A 33 -1.19 -10.80 0.10
N TRP A 34 -1.22 -12.07 0.40
CA TRP A 34 -1.58 -12.55 1.72
C TRP A 34 -0.50 -13.46 2.28
N ASN A 35 -0.11 -13.21 3.52
CA ASN A 35 0.93 -13.95 4.21
C ASN A 35 0.35 -14.68 5.41
N GLY A 36 0.95 -15.81 5.72
CA GLY A 36 0.68 -16.56 6.94
C GLY A 36 1.89 -17.39 7.33
N PHE A 37 1.79 -17.98 8.52
CA PHE A 37 2.82 -18.85 9.08
C PHE A 37 2.19 -20.14 9.59
N ILE A 38 2.89 -21.23 9.35
CA ILE A 38 2.64 -22.54 9.97
C ILE A 38 3.68 -22.73 11.07
N THR A 39 3.26 -23.14 12.25
CA THR A 39 4.17 -23.35 13.38
C THR A 39 4.06 -24.76 13.91
N ALA A 40 5.14 -25.26 14.52
CA ALA A 40 5.17 -26.52 15.24
C ALA A 40 6.11 -26.39 16.44
N GLU A 41 5.76 -27.07 17.53
CA GLU A 41 6.63 -27.18 18.72
C GLU A 41 6.91 -28.65 18.97
N ALA A 42 8.17 -28.99 19.14
CA ALA A 42 8.60 -30.37 19.34
C ALA A 42 9.88 -30.45 20.18
N ARG A 43 10.10 -31.61 20.79
CA ARG A 43 11.32 -31.84 21.60
C ARG A 43 12.57 -32.03 20.76
N ASN A 44 12.42 -32.47 19.52
CA ASN A 44 13.52 -32.59 18.56
C ASN A 44 13.12 -31.97 17.20
N VAL A 45 14.10 -31.65 16.39
CA VAL A 45 13.91 -30.95 15.11
C VAL A 45 13.17 -31.83 14.10
N GLU A 46 13.46 -33.13 14.07
CA GLU A 46 12.88 -34.06 13.10
C GLU A 46 11.37 -34.17 13.30
N ALA A 47 10.91 -34.33 14.53
CA ALA A 47 9.48 -34.37 14.86
C ALA A 47 8.78 -33.06 14.52
N GLY A 48 9.42 -31.92 14.82
CA GLY A 48 8.91 -30.59 14.46
C GLY A 48 8.80 -30.41 12.95
N TYR A 49 9.80 -30.82 12.22
CA TYR A 49 9.80 -30.78 10.75
C TYR A 49 8.69 -31.62 10.15
N ALA A 50 8.50 -32.87 10.66
CA ALA A 50 7.41 -33.74 10.20
C ALA A 50 6.02 -33.10 10.43
N GLN A 51 5.82 -32.36 11.54
CA GLN A 51 4.60 -31.61 11.81
C GLN A 51 4.42 -30.46 10.81
N ILE A 52 5.48 -29.70 10.52
CA ILE A 52 5.45 -28.63 9.53
C ILE A 52 5.06 -29.16 8.16
N GLU A 53 5.67 -30.25 7.69
CA GLU A 53 5.37 -30.85 6.39
C GLU A 53 3.91 -31.36 6.32
N SER A 54 3.40 -31.97 7.38
CA SER A 54 2.00 -32.40 7.45
C SER A 54 1.04 -31.19 7.40
N SER A 55 1.33 -30.14 8.15
CA SER A 55 0.53 -28.91 8.18
C SER A 55 0.59 -28.16 6.85
N LYS A 56 1.76 -28.08 6.25
CA LYS A 56 1.97 -27.49 4.92
C LYS A 56 1.09 -28.17 3.87
N LYS A 57 1.06 -29.51 3.86
CA LYS A 57 0.21 -30.25 2.94
C LYS A 57 -1.26 -29.92 3.14
N LYS A 58 -1.74 -29.86 4.38
CA LYS A 58 -3.14 -29.51 4.68
C LYS A 58 -3.48 -28.09 4.23
N VAL A 59 -2.60 -27.13 4.48
CA VAL A 59 -2.76 -25.75 4.02
C VAL A 59 -2.81 -25.69 2.50
N TYR A 60 -1.87 -26.32 1.83
CA TYR A 60 -1.80 -26.32 0.38
C TYR A 60 -3.04 -26.95 -0.26
N ASP A 61 -3.44 -28.13 0.19
CA ASP A 61 -4.64 -28.83 -0.31
C ASP A 61 -5.91 -27.99 -0.07
N TYR A 62 -6.00 -27.32 1.09
CA TYR A 62 -7.10 -26.42 1.39
C TYR A 62 -7.15 -25.22 0.43
N LEU A 63 -6.02 -24.57 0.19
CA LEU A 63 -5.93 -23.44 -0.74
C LEU A 63 -6.37 -23.85 -2.16
N LEU A 64 -5.90 -24.99 -2.65
CA LEU A 64 -6.30 -25.51 -3.96
C LEU A 64 -7.79 -25.82 -4.01
N SER A 65 -8.36 -26.42 -2.94
CA SER A 65 -9.79 -26.73 -2.86
C SER A 65 -10.69 -25.50 -2.90
N LYS A 66 -10.16 -24.34 -2.51
CA LYS A 66 -10.86 -23.05 -2.56
C LYS A 66 -10.63 -22.28 -3.87
N GLY A 67 -9.99 -22.90 -4.85
CA GLY A 67 -9.77 -22.32 -6.18
C GLY A 67 -8.56 -21.40 -6.29
N ILE A 68 -7.65 -21.44 -5.30
CA ILE A 68 -6.37 -20.73 -5.40
C ILE A 68 -5.47 -21.51 -6.35
N ALA A 69 -4.89 -20.84 -7.34
CA ALA A 69 -3.97 -21.46 -8.27
C ALA A 69 -2.66 -21.90 -7.58
N ALA A 70 -2.13 -23.05 -7.97
CA ALA A 70 -0.94 -23.62 -7.37
C ALA A 70 0.27 -22.67 -7.45
N GLU A 71 0.44 -21.99 -8.58
CA GLU A 71 1.50 -21.01 -8.83
C GLU A 71 1.37 -19.73 -7.99
N ALA A 72 0.20 -19.46 -7.42
CA ALA A 72 -0.03 -18.33 -6.54
C ALA A 72 0.52 -18.54 -5.12
N VAL A 73 0.84 -19.79 -4.74
CA VAL A 73 1.24 -20.17 -3.39
C VAL A 73 2.73 -20.43 -3.34
N VAL A 74 3.43 -19.69 -2.50
CA VAL A 74 4.87 -19.87 -2.26
C VAL A 74 5.12 -20.14 -0.79
N PHE A 75 5.73 -21.28 -0.48
CA PHE A 75 6.22 -21.58 0.86
C PHE A 75 7.67 -21.13 1.01
N GLN A 76 7.97 -20.49 2.12
CA GLN A 76 9.31 -20.02 2.45
C GLN A 76 10.11 -21.14 3.13
N PHE A 77 11.34 -20.82 3.53
CA PHE A 77 12.16 -21.77 4.28
C PHE A 77 11.62 -21.99 5.70
N VAL A 78 12.00 -23.10 6.31
CA VAL A 78 11.65 -23.44 7.69
C VAL A 78 12.67 -22.82 8.65
N ASN A 79 12.18 -21.99 9.55
CA ASN A 79 12.97 -21.46 10.67
C ASN A 79 12.91 -22.44 11.84
N VAL A 80 14.04 -22.66 12.49
CA VAL A 80 14.17 -23.51 13.67
C VAL A 80 14.76 -22.71 14.83
N ASN A 81 14.01 -22.59 15.92
CA ASN A 81 14.43 -21.85 17.09
C ASN A 81 14.38 -22.74 18.34
N LYS A 82 15.46 -22.72 19.13
CA LYS A 82 15.48 -23.36 20.45
C LYS A 82 14.60 -22.60 21.42
N GLN A 83 13.83 -23.36 22.22
CA GLN A 83 12.97 -22.79 23.27
C GLN A 83 13.56 -23.04 24.64
N TYR A 84 13.45 -22.04 25.51
CA TYR A 84 13.91 -22.10 26.89
C TYR A 84 12.85 -21.52 27.81
N GLU A 85 12.77 -22.08 29.01
CA GLU A 85 11.97 -21.50 30.09
C GLU A 85 12.86 -21.03 31.23
N PRO A 86 12.51 -19.93 31.94
CA PRO A 86 13.24 -19.47 33.08
C PRO A 86 13.09 -20.47 34.25
N VAL A 87 14.18 -20.69 34.97
CA VAL A 87 14.19 -21.48 36.22
C VAL A 87 14.45 -20.56 37.37
N TYR A 88 13.65 -20.69 38.46
CA TYR A 88 13.78 -19.91 39.66
C TYR A 88 14.13 -20.85 40.83
N SER A 89 14.96 -20.40 41.76
CA SER A 89 15.27 -21.08 42.99
C SER A 89 14.12 -20.96 44.01
N ALA A 90 14.16 -21.73 45.08
CA ALA A 90 13.10 -21.76 46.08
C ALA A 90 12.81 -20.39 46.76
N ASN A 91 13.76 -19.50 46.72
CA ASN A 91 13.61 -18.11 47.23
C ASN A 91 13.11 -17.11 46.15
N GLY A 92 12.72 -17.59 44.96
CA GLY A 92 12.23 -16.75 43.85
C GLY A 92 13.31 -16.05 43.02
N SER A 93 14.60 -16.28 43.31
CA SER A 93 15.69 -15.72 42.52
C SER A 93 15.88 -16.48 41.21
N TRP A 94 16.23 -15.75 40.16
CA TRP A 94 16.52 -16.38 38.85
C TRP A 94 17.71 -17.34 38.99
N ALA A 95 17.52 -18.58 38.51
CA ALA A 95 18.49 -19.67 38.58
C ALA A 95 18.99 -20.16 37.21
N GLY A 96 18.58 -19.49 36.13
CA GLY A 96 18.99 -19.82 34.80
C GLY A 96 17.83 -20.17 33.85
N GLN A 97 18.14 -20.89 32.79
CA GLN A 97 17.17 -21.30 31.77
C GLN A 97 17.26 -22.80 31.54
N ARG A 98 16.13 -23.44 31.28
CA ARG A 98 16.04 -24.84 30.93
C ARG A 98 15.56 -24.97 29.48
N PHE A 99 16.29 -25.75 28.68
CA PHE A 99 15.88 -26.08 27.33
C PHE A 99 14.59 -26.92 27.35
N THR A 100 13.59 -26.53 26.55
CA THR A 100 12.27 -27.17 26.52
C THR A 100 11.95 -27.84 25.18
N GLY A 101 12.64 -27.46 24.11
CA GLY A 101 12.42 -28.02 22.79
C GLY A 101 12.73 -27.01 21.69
N TYR A 102 12.09 -27.20 20.55
CA TYR A 102 12.23 -26.38 19.36
C TYR A 102 10.88 -25.84 18.92
N ARG A 103 10.86 -24.59 18.48
CA ARG A 103 9.77 -24.02 17.70
C ARG A 103 10.23 -23.89 16.26
N LEU A 104 9.46 -24.49 15.35
CA LEU A 104 9.65 -24.37 13.91
C LEU A 104 8.54 -23.49 13.35
N SER A 105 8.88 -22.70 12.35
CA SER A 105 7.90 -21.89 11.61
C SER A 105 8.24 -21.85 10.13
N GLN A 106 7.22 -21.92 9.31
CA GLN A 106 7.32 -21.77 7.86
C GLN A 106 6.30 -20.76 7.38
N GLY A 107 6.78 -19.69 6.74
CA GLY A 107 5.93 -18.70 6.10
C GLY A 107 5.36 -19.21 4.78
N PHE A 108 4.21 -18.71 4.41
CA PHE A 108 3.68 -18.84 3.05
C PHE A 108 3.12 -17.52 2.58
N THR A 109 3.18 -17.30 1.27
CA THR A 109 2.64 -16.14 0.60
C THR A 109 1.70 -16.60 -0.50
N VAL A 110 0.54 -15.96 -0.59
CA VAL A 110 -0.40 -16.12 -1.70
C VAL A 110 -0.52 -14.79 -2.42
N GLU A 111 -0.10 -14.76 -3.67
CA GLU A 111 -0.24 -13.59 -4.55
C GLU A 111 -1.16 -13.94 -5.70
N SER A 112 -2.24 -13.18 -5.87
CA SER A 112 -3.25 -13.50 -6.87
C SER A 112 -4.04 -12.27 -7.34
N LYS A 113 -4.47 -12.31 -8.59
CA LYS A 113 -5.49 -11.38 -9.13
C LYS A 113 -6.92 -11.81 -8.77
N SER A 114 -7.12 -13.03 -8.30
CA SER A 114 -8.39 -13.52 -7.77
C SER A 114 -8.60 -13.00 -6.34
N VAL A 115 -8.79 -11.68 -6.20
CA VAL A 115 -8.84 -10.98 -4.91
C VAL A 115 -9.91 -11.56 -4.01
N ASP A 116 -11.12 -11.79 -4.52
CA ASP A 116 -12.25 -12.33 -3.73
C ASP A 116 -11.93 -13.70 -3.15
N ALA A 117 -11.33 -14.59 -3.94
CA ALA A 117 -11.01 -15.95 -3.51
C ALA A 117 -10.00 -15.94 -2.36
N VAL A 118 -8.92 -15.17 -2.50
CA VAL A 118 -7.87 -15.09 -1.46
C VAL A 118 -8.39 -14.37 -0.22
N GLU A 119 -9.17 -13.30 -0.38
CA GLU A 119 -9.78 -12.58 0.74
C GLU A 119 -10.70 -13.49 1.57
N ASN A 120 -11.54 -14.29 0.92
CA ASN A 120 -12.40 -15.25 1.62
C ASN A 120 -11.59 -16.31 2.36
N VAL A 121 -10.58 -16.90 1.70
CA VAL A 121 -9.69 -17.89 2.31
C VAL A 121 -8.95 -17.31 3.50
N SER A 122 -8.48 -16.06 3.43
CA SER A 122 -7.78 -15.41 4.54
C SER A 122 -8.62 -15.30 5.82
N ARG A 123 -9.94 -15.21 5.67
CA ARG A 123 -10.90 -15.20 6.79
C ARG A 123 -11.24 -16.60 7.31
N GLU A 124 -11.23 -17.59 6.45
CA GLU A 124 -11.70 -18.94 6.75
C GLU A 124 -10.57 -19.91 7.11
N ILE A 125 -9.32 -19.59 6.84
CA ILE A 125 -8.16 -20.50 7.01
C ILE A 125 -8.01 -21.02 8.44
N SER A 126 -8.47 -20.27 9.43
CA SER A 126 -8.46 -20.68 10.84
C SER A 126 -9.26 -21.96 11.11
N SER A 127 -10.13 -22.37 10.19
CA SER A 127 -10.83 -23.65 10.28
C SER A 127 -9.88 -24.86 10.29
N LEU A 128 -8.66 -24.70 9.75
CA LEU A 128 -7.64 -25.74 9.79
C LEU A 128 -7.08 -25.99 11.19
N ILE A 129 -7.28 -25.09 12.13
CA ILE A 129 -6.92 -25.29 13.54
C ILE A 129 -7.65 -26.52 14.11
N ALA A 130 -8.92 -26.71 13.74
CA ALA A 130 -9.69 -27.89 14.12
C ALA A 130 -9.12 -29.21 13.56
N GLN A 131 -8.27 -29.13 12.54
CA GLN A 131 -7.58 -30.26 11.94
C GLN A 131 -6.14 -30.43 12.47
N GLY A 132 -5.80 -29.72 13.55
CA GLY A 132 -4.49 -29.80 14.20
C GLY A 132 -3.39 -28.98 13.52
N VAL A 133 -3.73 -28.02 12.65
CA VAL A 133 -2.77 -27.11 12.04
C VAL A 133 -2.63 -25.88 12.93
N SER A 134 -1.40 -25.61 13.38
CA SER A 134 -1.07 -24.35 14.05
C SER A 134 -0.73 -23.31 12.98
N ILE A 135 -1.66 -22.39 12.73
CA ILE A 135 -1.56 -21.40 11.66
C ILE A 135 -1.81 -19.99 12.20
N GLU A 136 -0.99 -19.06 11.77
CA GLU A 136 -1.11 -17.63 12.04
C GLU A 136 -1.33 -16.93 10.69
N ALA A 137 -2.52 -16.38 10.49
CA ALA A 137 -2.86 -15.64 9.28
C ALA A 137 -2.70 -14.12 9.52
N MET A 138 -2.06 -13.44 8.59
CA MET A 138 -1.95 -11.97 8.59
C MET A 138 -3.11 -11.36 7.82
N GLN A 139 -3.33 -10.07 7.98
CA GLN A 139 -4.24 -9.34 7.10
C GLN A 139 -3.66 -9.25 5.70
N PRO A 140 -4.47 -9.43 4.65
CA PRO A 140 -4.02 -9.24 3.29
C PRO A 140 -3.62 -7.79 3.00
N ASP A 141 -2.65 -7.63 2.11
CA ASP A 141 -2.34 -6.38 1.45
C ASP A 141 -2.95 -6.35 0.06
N TYR A 142 -3.41 -5.18 -0.34
CA TYR A 142 -4.09 -4.95 -1.61
C TYR A 142 -3.30 -3.96 -2.47
N TYR A 143 -3.11 -4.32 -3.73
CA TYR A 143 -2.36 -3.56 -4.71
C TYR A 143 -3.18 -3.32 -5.97
N TYR A 144 -2.77 -2.34 -6.76
CA TYR A 144 -3.32 -2.07 -8.07
C TYR A 144 -2.22 -2.06 -9.12
N THR A 145 -2.35 -2.90 -10.15
CA THR A 145 -1.28 -3.13 -11.13
C THR A 145 -1.20 -2.07 -12.23
N LYS A 146 -2.23 -1.21 -12.34
CA LYS A 146 -2.34 -0.16 -13.38
C LYS A 146 -2.26 1.26 -12.81
N LEU A 147 -1.38 1.45 -11.81
CA LEU A 147 -1.23 2.77 -11.18
C LEU A 147 -0.80 3.87 -12.14
N ASP A 148 -0.01 3.56 -13.15
CA ASP A 148 0.42 4.57 -14.13
C ASP A 148 -0.75 5.12 -14.92
N ASP A 149 -1.74 4.31 -15.29
CA ASP A 149 -2.96 4.76 -15.96
C ASP A 149 -3.77 5.68 -15.03
N VAL A 150 -3.88 5.33 -13.74
CA VAL A 150 -4.53 6.17 -12.73
C VAL A 150 -3.83 7.52 -12.60
N LYS A 151 -2.50 7.52 -12.52
CA LYS A 151 -1.71 8.74 -12.40
C LYS A 151 -1.89 9.67 -13.60
N LEU A 152 -1.87 9.15 -14.83
CA LEU A 152 -2.12 9.93 -16.04
C LEU A 152 -3.54 10.52 -16.05
N SER A 153 -4.55 9.73 -15.71
CA SER A 153 -5.92 10.20 -15.60
C SER A 153 -6.08 11.31 -14.55
N LEU A 154 -5.37 11.21 -13.44
CA LEU A 154 -5.40 12.23 -12.38
C LEU A 154 -4.74 13.54 -12.81
N ILE A 155 -3.65 13.48 -13.58
CA ILE A 155 -3.00 14.66 -14.14
C ILE A 155 -3.97 15.39 -15.08
N GLU A 156 -4.69 14.67 -15.93
CA GLU A 156 -5.71 15.25 -16.82
C GLU A 156 -6.82 15.93 -16.02
N LYS A 157 -7.37 15.26 -15.02
CA LYS A 157 -8.43 15.80 -14.15
C LYS A 157 -7.98 17.06 -13.40
N ALA A 158 -6.81 17.01 -12.78
CA ALA A 158 -6.27 18.14 -12.02
C ALA A 158 -5.97 19.33 -12.89
N SER A 159 -5.44 19.10 -14.10
CA SER A 159 -5.16 20.17 -15.08
C SER A 159 -6.44 20.78 -15.61
N ALA A 160 -7.47 19.99 -15.90
CA ALA A 160 -8.78 20.48 -16.33
C ALA A 160 -9.46 21.29 -15.23
N ASP A 161 -9.42 20.83 -13.98
CA ASP A 161 -9.96 21.55 -12.82
C ASP A 161 -9.26 22.88 -12.59
N ALA A 162 -7.92 22.92 -12.69
CA ALA A 162 -7.14 24.15 -12.60
C ALA A 162 -7.57 25.16 -13.67
N ARG A 163 -7.75 24.71 -14.91
CA ARG A 163 -8.20 25.58 -16.01
C ARG A 163 -9.58 26.16 -15.76
N VAL A 164 -10.54 25.34 -15.35
CA VAL A 164 -11.91 25.80 -15.04
C VAL A 164 -11.91 26.87 -13.94
N ARG A 165 -11.11 26.66 -12.89
CA ARG A 165 -10.97 27.62 -11.79
C ARG A 165 -10.37 28.94 -12.28
N ALA A 166 -9.30 28.87 -13.07
CA ALA A 166 -8.64 30.05 -13.61
C ALA A 166 -9.55 30.83 -14.58
N GLU A 167 -10.31 30.16 -15.43
CA GLU A 167 -11.29 30.79 -16.33
C GLU A 167 -12.39 31.52 -15.57
N LYS A 168 -12.93 30.93 -14.51
CA LYS A 168 -13.93 31.60 -13.66
C LYS A 168 -13.39 32.85 -12.98
N ILE A 169 -12.15 32.81 -12.50
CA ILE A 169 -11.49 33.99 -11.90
C ILE A 169 -11.29 35.09 -12.97
N ALA A 170 -10.74 34.75 -14.13
CA ALA A 170 -10.49 35.71 -15.20
C ALA A 170 -11.77 36.39 -15.66
N VAL A 171 -12.83 35.66 -15.93
CA VAL A 171 -14.13 36.21 -16.38
C VAL A 171 -14.72 37.13 -15.34
N ASN A 172 -14.72 36.77 -14.06
CA ASN A 172 -15.24 37.63 -12.99
C ASN A 172 -14.39 38.87 -12.75
N ALA A 173 -13.10 38.82 -13.11
CA ALA A 173 -12.20 39.98 -13.07
C ALA A 173 -12.25 40.85 -14.35
N GLY A 174 -13.09 40.52 -15.33
CA GLY A 174 -13.18 41.23 -16.61
C GLY A 174 -11.99 40.98 -17.54
N ALA A 175 -11.23 39.92 -17.34
CA ALA A 175 -10.07 39.52 -18.13
C ALA A 175 -10.34 38.21 -18.92
N LYS A 176 -9.42 37.94 -19.86
CA LYS A 176 -9.42 36.66 -20.60
C LYS A 176 -8.25 35.80 -20.16
N LEU A 177 -8.51 34.50 -19.97
CA LEU A 177 -7.45 33.54 -19.65
C LEU A 177 -6.51 33.37 -20.86
N GLY A 178 -5.21 33.44 -20.58
CA GLY A 178 -4.14 33.18 -21.55
C GLY A 178 -3.55 31.79 -21.43
N GLY A 179 -2.33 31.63 -21.93
CA GLY A 179 -1.58 30.39 -21.84
C GLY A 179 -0.98 30.13 -20.45
N VAL A 180 -0.54 28.90 -20.25
CA VAL A 180 0.19 28.51 -19.05
C VAL A 180 1.54 29.20 -18.99
N ALA A 181 1.85 29.84 -17.87
CA ALA A 181 3.16 30.42 -17.56
C ALA A 181 4.04 29.39 -16.80
N SER A 182 3.47 28.70 -15.84
CA SER A 182 4.14 27.62 -15.11
C SER A 182 3.12 26.60 -14.60
N ALA A 183 3.58 25.39 -14.40
CA ALA A 183 2.79 24.34 -13.77
C ALA A 183 3.67 23.48 -12.85
N ARG A 184 3.14 23.13 -11.69
CA ARG A 184 3.79 22.23 -10.73
C ARG A 184 2.81 21.18 -10.25
N MET A 185 3.21 19.95 -10.38
CA MET A 185 2.46 18.79 -9.92
C MET A 185 2.81 18.51 -8.46
N GLY A 186 1.79 18.28 -7.65
CA GLY A 186 1.94 17.77 -6.29
C GLY A 186 2.32 16.28 -6.28
N VAL A 187 2.46 15.71 -5.10
CA VAL A 187 2.76 14.30 -4.91
C VAL A 187 1.45 13.50 -4.92
N PHE A 188 1.46 12.32 -5.55
CA PHE A 188 0.32 11.42 -5.53
C PHE A 188 0.06 10.88 -4.12
N GLN A 189 -1.20 10.94 -3.71
CA GLN A 189 -1.70 10.38 -2.46
C GLN A 189 -2.64 9.23 -2.79
N ILE A 190 -2.33 8.03 -2.31
CA ILE A 190 -3.17 6.85 -2.46
C ILE A 190 -3.54 6.36 -1.06
N THR A 191 -4.79 6.54 -0.70
CA THR A 191 -5.35 6.21 0.61
C THR A 191 -6.43 5.14 0.46
N GLY A 192 -6.93 4.63 1.57
CA GLY A 192 -8.21 3.91 1.56
C GLY A 192 -9.34 4.87 1.21
N ALA A 193 -10.35 4.40 0.48
CA ALA A 193 -11.43 5.25 -0.01
C ALA A 193 -12.22 5.94 1.12
N ASN A 194 -12.37 5.28 2.26
CA ASN A 194 -13.14 5.77 3.42
C ASN A 194 -12.28 5.74 4.69
N THR A 195 -11.05 6.22 4.62
CA THR A 195 -10.12 6.29 5.74
C THR A 195 -9.80 7.73 6.10
N ASN A 196 -9.38 7.95 7.34
CA ASN A 196 -8.91 9.24 7.85
C ASN A 196 -7.38 9.34 7.75
N GLU A 197 -6.78 8.70 6.74
CA GLU A 197 -5.33 8.77 6.53
C GLU A 197 -4.90 10.17 6.16
N GLU A 198 -3.86 10.66 6.82
CA GLU A 198 -3.27 11.95 6.52
C GLU A 198 -2.42 11.89 5.25
N PHE A 199 -2.39 12.99 4.51
CA PHE A 199 -1.52 13.14 3.36
C PHE A 199 -0.08 13.39 3.80
N SER A 200 0.85 12.78 3.10
CA SER A 200 2.29 12.89 3.35
C SER A 200 2.97 13.76 2.29
N ALA A 201 3.98 14.53 2.70
CA ALA A 201 4.79 15.31 1.76
C ALA A 201 5.56 14.44 0.76
N GLY A 202 5.88 13.20 1.14
CA GLY A 202 6.51 12.21 0.26
C GLY A 202 5.53 11.36 -0.55
N GLY A 203 4.23 11.57 -0.37
CA GLY A 203 3.17 10.72 -0.91
C GLY A 203 2.74 9.64 0.08
N SER A 204 1.52 9.16 -0.07
CA SER A 204 0.97 8.03 0.69
C SER A 204 0.60 6.89 -0.24
N PHE A 205 0.80 5.67 0.24
CA PHE A 205 0.46 4.45 -0.48
C PHE A 205 -0.15 3.44 0.48
N ASN A 206 -1.48 3.39 0.52
CA ASN A 206 -2.22 2.46 1.37
C ASN A 206 -2.24 1.07 0.76
N THR A 207 -1.87 0.05 1.53
CA THR A 207 -1.96 -1.37 1.15
C THR A 207 -3.05 -2.13 1.89
N SER A 208 -3.56 -1.61 3.01
CA SER A 208 -4.53 -2.30 3.87
C SER A 208 -5.96 -2.25 3.36
N SER A 209 -6.29 -1.31 2.48
CA SER A 209 -7.65 -1.13 1.95
C SER A 209 -7.77 -1.64 0.52
N ARG A 210 -8.78 -2.48 0.27
CA ARG A 210 -9.10 -2.97 -1.07
C ARG A 210 -9.62 -1.86 -1.97
N GLN A 211 -10.57 -1.04 -1.48
CA GLN A 211 -11.03 0.14 -2.18
C GLN A 211 -10.12 1.32 -1.86
N LYS A 212 -9.58 1.92 -2.89
CA LYS A 212 -8.59 2.99 -2.78
C LYS A 212 -9.09 4.27 -3.42
N LYS A 213 -8.54 5.39 -2.93
CA LYS A 213 -8.71 6.72 -3.49
C LYS A 213 -7.36 7.30 -3.83
N ALA A 214 -7.17 7.69 -5.07
CA ALA A 214 -5.98 8.41 -5.49
C ALA A 214 -6.30 9.89 -5.70
N ARG A 215 -5.33 10.73 -5.35
CA ARG A 215 -5.46 12.18 -5.40
C ARG A 215 -4.16 12.84 -5.82
N ILE A 216 -4.26 13.90 -6.62
CA ILE A 216 -3.15 14.80 -6.93
C ILE A 216 -3.64 16.23 -7.01
N THR A 217 -2.74 17.16 -6.69
CA THR A 217 -2.95 18.58 -6.93
C THR A 217 -2.05 19.08 -8.06
N MET A 218 -2.54 20.05 -8.82
CA MET A 218 -1.79 20.73 -9.88
C MET A 218 -1.87 22.23 -9.64
N ARG A 219 -0.73 22.84 -9.29
CA ARG A 219 -0.62 24.30 -9.20
C ARG A 219 -0.23 24.85 -10.55
N VAL A 220 -1.09 25.68 -11.13
CA VAL A 220 -0.89 26.24 -12.45
C VAL A 220 -0.99 27.75 -12.40
N GLU A 221 -0.05 28.41 -13.06
CA GLU A 221 -0.02 29.83 -13.28
C GLU A 221 -0.37 30.11 -14.75
N TYR A 222 -1.43 30.86 -14.95
CA TYR A 222 -1.90 31.27 -16.27
C TYR A 222 -1.66 32.78 -16.47
N ARG A 223 -1.26 33.14 -17.68
CA ARG A 223 -1.26 34.55 -18.11
C ARG A 223 -2.69 35.00 -18.32
N ILE A 224 -2.93 36.28 -18.13
CA ILE A 224 -4.20 36.96 -18.49
C ILE A 224 -4.00 37.91 -19.66
N LYS A 225 -5.08 38.16 -20.39
CA LYS A 225 -5.12 39.03 -21.55
C LYS A 225 -6.24 40.06 -21.39
#